data_b496e8522e8a592aa981ae34abd5deb7
#
_entry.id   b496e8522e8a592aa981ae34abd5deb7
#
_cell.length_a   1.000
_cell.length_b   1.000
_cell.length_c   1.000
_cell.angle_alpha   90.00
_cell.angle_beta   90.00
_cell.angle_gamma   90.00
#
_symmetry.space_group_name_H-M   'P 1'
#
loop_
_entity.id
_entity.type
_entity.pdbx_description
1 polymer ?
#
loop_
_entity_poly.entity_id
_entity_poly.type
_entity_poly.pdbx_seq_one_letter_code
_entity_poly.pdbx_strand_id
1 'polypeptide(L)'
;MSGSSFLVLDTNVVLYHLGGRLLKPLEKKQYIISIITEIELLSYSSIEADEINAIQNFVSDVTVVELKNLLKIETIALRKKYNLKVLDAIVAATALKLDCPLLNNDKKLLNVSEIETYPVKLTPN
;
A
#
# COMPACT_ATOMS: atom_id res chain seq x y z
N MET A 1 18.92 1.92 6.78
CA MET A 1 17.94 0.83 6.59
C MET A 1 17.00 0.80 7.79
N SER A 2 15.75 0.67 7.57
CA SER A 2 14.76 0.64 8.65
C SER A 2 14.90 -0.64 9.43
N GLY A 3 15.59 -1.47 9.58
CA GLY A 3 15.66 -2.71 10.35
C GLY A 3 14.33 -3.45 10.49
N SER A 4 13.28 -2.96 9.82
CA SER A 4 11.96 -3.55 9.91
C SER A 4 11.79 -4.68 8.90
N SER A 5 11.19 -5.79 9.35
CA SER A 5 10.78 -6.84 8.44
C SER A 5 9.40 -6.57 7.83
N PHE A 6 8.74 -5.48 8.21
CA PHE A 6 7.43 -5.11 7.67
C PHE A 6 7.59 -4.31 6.39
N LEU A 7 6.66 -4.52 5.47
CA LEU A 7 6.57 -3.75 4.22
C LEU A 7 5.15 -3.22 4.09
N VAL A 8 5.03 -1.95 3.70
CA VAL A 8 3.73 -1.34 3.40
C VAL A 8 3.44 -1.57 1.92
N LEU A 9 2.22 -1.97 1.62
CA LEU A 9 1.78 -2.24 0.27
C LEU A 9 0.83 -1.14 -0.19
N ASP A 10 1.11 -0.54 -1.36
CA ASP A 10 0.15 0.30 -2.05
C ASP A 10 -1.00 -0.56 -2.59
N THR A 11 -2.17 0.03 -2.78
CA THR A 11 -3.36 -0.68 -3.24
C THR A 11 -3.11 -1.45 -4.53
N ASN A 12 -2.43 -0.83 -5.51
CA ASN A 12 -2.15 -1.50 -6.78
C ASN A 12 -1.26 -2.73 -6.62
N VAL A 13 -0.33 -2.70 -5.68
CA VAL A 13 0.52 -3.88 -5.41
C VAL A 13 -0.33 -5.04 -4.89
N VAL A 14 -1.29 -4.75 -4.00
CA VAL A 14 -2.22 -5.78 -3.52
C VAL A 14 -3.02 -6.35 -4.69
N LEU A 15 -3.51 -5.51 -5.57
CA LEU A 15 -4.26 -5.95 -6.75
C LEU A 15 -3.41 -6.83 -7.67
N TYR A 16 -2.16 -6.46 -7.91
CA TYR A 16 -1.25 -7.29 -8.69
C TYR A 16 -1.03 -8.65 -8.02
N HIS A 17 -0.86 -8.66 -6.72
CA HIS A 17 -0.67 -9.90 -5.97
C HIS A 17 -1.90 -10.81 -6.09
N LEU A 18 -3.09 -10.27 -5.83
CA LEU A 18 -4.32 -11.04 -5.89
C LEU A 18 -4.63 -11.53 -7.32
N GLY A 19 -4.20 -10.77 -8.32
CA GLY A 19 -4.37 -11.16 -9.73
C GLY A 19 -3.27 -12.04 -10.28
N GLY A 20 -2.30 -12.43 -9.45
CA GLY A 20 -1.20 -13.28 -9.90
C GLY A 20 -0.23 -12.60 -10.86
N ARG A 21 -0.16 -11.26 -10.83
CA ARG A 21 0.62 -10.45 -11.76
C ARG A 21 2.03 -10.11 -11.28
N LEU A 22 2.38 -10.42 -10.04
CA LEU A 22 3.73 -10.13 -9.56
C LEU A 22 4.70 -11.15 -10.12
N LEU A 23 5.80 -10.68 -10.72
CA LEU A 23 6.85 -11.54 -11.25
C LEU A 23 7.46 -12.37 -10.12
N LYS A 24 7.73 -11.73 -8.98
CA LYS A 24 8.10 -12.41 -7.74
C LYS A 24 6.91 -12.33 -6.78
N PRO A 25 6.29 -13.46 -6.45
CA PRO A 25 5.22 -13.43 -5.45
C PRO A 25 5.71 -12.85 -4.13
N LEU A 26 4.78 -12.29 -3.35
CA LEU A 26 5.13 -11.77 -2.04
C LEU A 26 5.64 -12.92 -1.16
N GLU A 27 6.82 -12.72 -0.59
CA GLU A 27 7.43 -13.69 0.31
C GLU A 27 6.71 -13.71 1.66
N LYS A 28 7.05 -14.70 2.50
CA LYS A 28 6.53 -14.73 3.87
C LYS A 28 7.19 -13.64 4.69
N LYS A 29 6.68 -12.44 4.59
CA LYS A 29 7.07 -11.30 5.42
C LYS A 29 5.81 -10.72 6.04
N GLN A 30 5.99 -9.80 6.96
CA GLN A 30 4.85 -9.13 7.55
C GLN A 30 4.51 -7.92 6.70
N TYR A 31 3.27 -7.86 6.25
CA TYR A 31 2.79 -6.79 5.39
C TYR A 31 1.81 -5.91 6.13
N ILE A 32 1.83 -4.64 5.77
CA ILE A 32 0.98 -3.61 6.33
C ILE A 32 0.23 -2.95 5.19
N ILE A 33 -1.05 -2.72 5.37
CA ILE A 33 -1.83 -1.89 4.46
C ILE A 33 -2.52 -0.79 5.27
N SER A 34 -2.76 0.35 4.61
CA SER A 34 -3.61 1.39 5.18
C SER A 34 -5.07 0.94 5.16
N ILE A 35 -5.87 1.40 6.12
CA ILE A 35 -7.33 1.22 6.09
C ILE A 35 -7.90 1.73 4.76
N ILE A 36 -7.30 2.75 4.17
CA ILE A 36 -7.71 3.28 2.87
C ILE A 36 -7.57 2.20 1.79
N THR A 37 -6.50 1.43 1.82
CA THR A 37 -6.30 0.33 0.88
C THR A 37 -7.40 -0.72 1.03
N GLU A 38 -7.74 -1.10 2.25
CA GLU A 38 -8.84 -2.04 2.48
C GLU A 38 -10.16 -1.50 1.91
N ILE A 39 -10.45 -0.23 2.17
CA ILE A 39 -11.66 0.40 1.66
C ILE A 39 -11.67 0.39 0.13
N GLU A 40 -10.56 0.76 -0.51
CA GLU A 40 -10.47 0.75 -1.96
C GLU A 40 -10.69 -0.64 -2.54
N LEU A 41 -10.06 -1.66 -1.95
CA LEU A 41 -10.17 -3.04 -2.43
C LEU A 41 -11.62 -3.54 -2.40
N LEU A 42 -12.38 -3.15 -1.39
CA LEU A 42 -13.75 -3.64 -1.19
C LEU A 42 -14.81 -2.71 -1.81
N SER A 43 -14.39 -1.62 -2.45
CA SER A 43 -15.30 -0.60 -2.96
C SER A 43 -15.56 -0.66 -4.47
N TYR A 44 -14.98 -1.61 -5.18
CA TYR A 44 -15.25 -1.73 -6.61
C TYR A 44 -16.68 -2.18 -6.85
N SER A 45 -17.40 -1.42 -7.68
CA SER A 45 -18.85 -1.65 -7.91
C SER A 45 -19.15 -2.98 -8.61
N SER A 46 -18.19 -3.53 -9.34
CA SER A 46 -18.35 -4.79 -10.07
C SER A 46 -17.72 -5.99 -9.36
N ILE A 47 -17.39 -5.85 -8.08
CA ILE A 47 -16.69 -6.92 -7.36
C ILE A 47 -17.62 -8.11 -7.12
N GLU A 48 -17.12 -9.30 -7.39
CA GLU A 48 -17.87 -10.54 -7.23
C GLU A 48 -17.57 -11.22 -5.89
N ALA A 49 -18.41 -12.17 -5.49
CA ALA A 49 -18.30 -12.85 -4.20
C ALA A 49 -16.93 -13.52 -4.00
N ASP A 50 -16.42 -14.19 -5.03
CA ASP A 50 -15.11 -14.85 -4.94
C ASP A 50 -13.98 -13.85 -4.74
N GLU A 51 -14.08 -12.69 -5.38
CA GLU A 51 -13.10 -11.62 -5.23
C GLU A 51 -13.16 -11.02 -3.82
N ILE A 52 -14.37 -10.82 -3.29
CA ILE A 52 -14.56 -10.34 -1.93
C ILE A 52 -13.91 -11.32 -0.94
N ASN A 53 -14.13 -12.61 -1.11
CA ASN A 53 -13.55 -13.63 -0.23
C ASN A 53 -12.02 -13.60 -0.30
N ALA A 54 -11.45 -13.49 -1.50
CA ALA A 54 -9.99 -13.40 -1.66
C ALA A 54 -9.41 -12.18 -0.96
N ILE A 55 -10.09 -11.03 -1.10
CA ILE A 55 -9.66 -9.80 -0.45
C ILE A 55 -9.75 -9.94 1.08
N GLN A 56 -10.85 -10.46 1.58
CA GLN A 56 -11.04 -10.62 3.03
C GLN A 56 -10.02 -11.59 3.63
N ASN A 57 -9.70 -12.66 2.93
CA ASN A 57 -8.65 -13.59 3.36
C ASN A 57 -7.29 -12.90 3.40
N PHE A 58 -6.97 -12.11 2.37
CA PHE A 58 -5.73 -11.36 2.35
C PHE A 58 -5.67 -10.36 3.51
N VAL A 59 -6.73 -9.59 3.72
CA VAL A 59 -6.79 -8.57 4.78
C VAL A 59 -6.62 -9.21 6.15
N SER A 60 -7.13 -10.41 6.36
CA SER A 60 -6.99 -11.10 7.64
C SER A 60 -5.56 -11.53 7.94
N ASP A 61 -4.71 -11.61 6.91
CA ASP A 61 -3.32 -12.05 7.05
C ASP A 61 -2.32 -10.90 7.17
N VAL A 62 -2.76 -9.67 7.05
CA VAL A 62 -1.90 -8.48 7.10
C VAL A 62 -2.32 -7.56 8.24
N THR A 63 -1.47 -6.61 8.57
CA THR A 63 -1.80 -5.56 9.54
C THR A 63 -2.47 -4.40 8.82
N VAL A 64 -3.64 -3.99 9.28
CA VAL A 64 -4.35 -2.82 8.75
C VAL A 64 -4.13 -1.65 9.70
N VAL A 65 -3.61 -0.55 9.18
CA VAL A 65 -3.33 0.65 9.98
C VAL A 65 -4.44 1.67 9.75
N GLU A 66 -5.07 2.08 10.85
CA GLU A 66 -6.16 3.04 10.81
C GLU A 66 -5.65 4.48 10.76
N LEU A 67 -6.51 5.40 10.32
CA LEU A 67 -6.20 6.82 10.29
C LEU A 67 -6.27 7.39 11.72
N LYS A 68 -5.22 8.09 12.12
CA LYS A 68 -5.15 8.77 13.42
C LYS A 68 -4.64 10.19 13.22
N ASN A 69 -4.80 11.04 14.24
CA ASN A 69 -4.48 12.45 14.14
C ASN A 69 -3.04 12.73 13.69
N LEU A 70 -2.07 11.95 14.16
CA LEU A 70 -0.68 12.15 13.77
C LEU A 70 -0.47 11.89 12.29
N LEU A 71 -1.16 10.90 11.74
CA LEU A 71 -1.07 10.59 10.33
C LEU A 71 -1.60 11.73 9.46
N LYS A 72 -2.59 12.47 9.96
CA LYS A 72 -3.16 13.60 9.24
C LYS A 72 -2.09 14.65 8.92
N ILE A 73 -1.23 14.97 9.87
CA ILE A 73 -0.19 15.99 9.69
C ILE A 73 0.79 15.58 8.60
N GLU A 74 1.30 14.34 8.66
CA GLU A 74 2.22 13.85 7.64
C GLU A 74 1.56 13.77 6.27
N THR A 75 0.30 13.37 6.23
CA THR A 75 -0.45 13.28 4.97
C THR A 75 -0.55 14.66 4.31
N ILE A 76 -0.91 15.69 5.07
CA ILE A 76 -1.03 17.06 4.54
C ILE A 76 0.33 17.52 4.00
N ALA A 77 1.39 17.31 4.76
CA ALA A 77 2.73 17.75 4.37
C ALA A 77 3.19 17.08 3.07
N LEU A 78 3.04 15.76 2.97
CA LEU A 78 3.46 15.02 1.78
C LEU A 78 2.61 15.38 0.56
N ARG A 79 1.31 15.57 0.76
CA ARG A 79 0.43 15.95 -0.32
C ARG A 79 0.82 17.30 -0.91
N LYS A 80 1.13 18.26 -0.06
CA LYS A 80 1.54 19.59 -0.51
C LYS A 80 2.90 19.56 -1.22
N LYS A 81 3.84 18.82 -0.68
CA LYS A 81 5.21 18.80 -1.21
C LYS A 81 5.29 18.08 -2.56
N TYR A 82 4.58 16.98 -2.72
CA TYR A 82 4.69 16.13 -3.90
C TYR A 82 3.47 16.16 -4.80
N ASN A 83 2.47 16.98 -4.48
CA ASN A 83 1.23 17.08 -5.25
C ASN A 83 0.56 15.70 -5.42
N LEU A 84 0.49 14.96 -4.32
CA LEU A 84 -0.10 13.62 -4.32
C LEU A 84 -1.62 13.69 -4.21
N LYS A 85 -2.29 12.69 -4.76
CA LYS A 85 -3.69 12.47 -4.43
C LYS A 85 -3.82 12.15 -2.94
N VAL A 86 -4.98 12.46 -2.36
CA VAL A 86 -5.19 12.25 -0.91
C VAL A 86 -4.90 10.80 -0.51
N LEU A 87 -5.43 9.83 -1.26
CA LEU A 87 -5.25 8.42 -0.91
C LEU A 87 -3.78 7.99 -1.00
N ASP A 88 -3.06 8.46 -2.00
CA ASP A 88 -1.63 8.16 -2.16
C ASP A 88 -0.82 8.79 -1.02
N ALA A 89 -1.19 10.01 -0.64
CA ALA A 89 -0.51 10.70 0.47
C ALA A 89 -0.72 9.96 1.80
N ILE A 90 -1.90 9.38 2.01
CA ILE A 90 -2.18 8.58 3.21
C ILE A 90 -1.31 7.32 3.25
N VAL A 91 -1.18 6.64 2.12
CA VAL A 91 -0.34 5.43 2.04
C VAL A 91 1.12 5.80 2.30
N ALA A 92 1.62 6.87 1.69
CA ALA A 92 2.98 7.34 1.91
C ALA A 92 3.20 7.74 3.38
N ALA A 93 2.25 8.45 3.98
CA ALA A 93 2.33 8.88 5.37
C ALA A 93 2.34 7.67 6.32
N THR A 94 1.61 6.61 5.97
CA THR A 94 1.62 5.37 6.75
C THR A 94 3.02 4.76 6.77
N ALA A 95 3.67 4.68 5.61
CA ALA A 95 5.04 4.16 5.51
C ALA A 95 6.02 5.04 6.29
N LEU A 96 5.89 6.36 6.15
CA LEU A 96 6.74 7.32 6.88
C LEU A 96 6.59 7.16 8.39
N LYS A 97 5.35 7.11 8.86
CA LYS A 97 5.06 7.04 10.31
C LYS A 97 5.58 5.75 10.93
N LEU A 98 5.47 4.65 10.22
CA LEU A 98 5.89 3.34 10.70
C LEU A 98 7.35 3.05 10.39
N ASP A 99 8.02 3.94 9.65
CA ASP A 99 9.41 3.74 9.21
C ASP A 99 9.57 2.39 8.50
N CYS A 100 8.67 2.10 7.58
CA CYS A 100 8.66 0.87 6.80
C CYS A 100 8.73 1.20 5.32
N PRO A 101 9.42 0.38 4.51
CA PRO A 101 9.43 0.58 3.06
C PRO A 101 8.04 0.42 2.46
N LEU A 102 7.80 1.14 1.38
CA LEU A 102 6.55 1.09 0.63
C LEU A 102 6.80 0.44 -0.73
N LEU A 103 6.07 -0.63 -1.03
CA LEU A 103 6.06 -1.23 -2.35
C LEU A 103 4.99 -0.59 -3.19
N ASN A 104 5.37 -0.07 -4.37
CA ASN A 104 4.44 0.58 -5.27
C ASN A 104 5.08 0.75 -6.65
N ASN A 105 4.24 1.04 -7.65
CA ASN A 105 4.72 1.36 -9.01
C ASN A 105 4.30 2.76 -9.46
N ASP A 106 3.81 3.59 -8.55
CA ASP A 106 3.39 4.95 -8.88
C ASP A 106 4.60 5.88 -8.92
N LYS A 107 4.82 6.56 -10.03
CA LYS A 107 5.99 7.42 -10.21
C LYS A 107 6.07 8.52 -9.16
N LYS A 108 4.95 9.10 -8.78
CA LYS A 108 4.95 10.16 -7.76
C LYS A 108 5.34 9.60 -6.39
N LEU A 109 4.82 8.43 -6.04
CA LEU A 109 5.17 7.80 -4.76
C LEU A 109 6.64 7.37 -4.74
N LEU A 110 7.18 6.88 -5.86
CA LEU A 110 8.58 6.49 -5.94
C LEU A 110 9.53 7.68 -5.77
N ASN A 111 9.04 8.91 -5.98
CA ASN A 111 9.84 10.12 -5.82
C ASN A 111 9.77 10.73 -4.42
N VAL A 112 9.01 10.15 -3.50
CA VAL A 112 8.91 10.68 -2.12
C VAL A 112 10.17 10.30 -1.35
N SER A 113 11.07 11.27 -1.18
CA SER A 113 12.40 11.01 -0.63
C SER A 113 12.40 10.71 0.88
N GLU A 114 11.34 11.04 1.58
CA GLU A 114 11.24 10.82 3.02
C GLU A 114 11.01 9.36 3.40
N ILE A 115 10.64 8.52 2.43
CA ILE A 115 10.37 7.10 2.67
C ILE A 115 11.20 6.24 1.71
N GLU A 116 11.44 5.00 2.13
CA GLU A 116 12.01 4.01 1.20
C GLU A 116 10.89 3.48 0.33
N THR A 117 11.07 3.53 -0.98
CA THR A 117 10.08 3.03 -1.93
C THR A 117 10.75 2.06 -2.91
N TYR A 118 10.05 0.99 -3.22
CA TYR A 118 10.55 -0.01 -4.16
C TYR A 118 9.47 -0.37 -5.16
N PRO A 119 9.80 -0.38 -6.44
CA PRO A 119 8.86 -0.86 -7.45
C PRO A 119 8.75 -2.38 -7.39
N VAL A 120 7.66 -2.91 -7.95
CA VAL A 120 7.50 -4.33 -8.15
C VAL A 120 7.50 -4.63 -9.64
N LYS A 121 8.05 -5.78 -10.00
CA LYS A 121 8.06 -6.24 -11.39
C LYS A 121 6.79 -7.04 -11.67
N LEU A 122 6.22 -6.83 -12.83
CA LEU A 122 5.00 -7.50 -13.24
C LEU A 122 5.32 -8.53 -14.32
N THR A 123 4.50 -9.57 -14.37
CA THR A 123 4.57 -10.55 -15.45
C THR A 123 4.14 -9.88 -16.76
N PRO A 124 4.70 -10.27 -17.91
CA PRO A 124 4.23 -9.77 -19.20
C PRO A 124 2.78 -10.17 -19.45
N ASN A 125 2.06 -9.34 -20.17
CA ASN A 125 0.68 -9.64 -20.56
C ASN A 125 0.64 -10.68 -21.68
#